data_1e9cfa24b21f2cdf1bdc20d7e026f8c6
#
_entry.id   1e9cfa24b21f2cdf1bdc20d7e026f8c6
#
_cell.length_a   1.000
_cell.length_b   1.000
_cell.length_c   1.000
_cell.angle_alpha   90.00
_cell.angle_beta   90.00
_cell.angle_gamma   90.00
#
_symmetry.space_group_name_H-M   'P 1'
#
loop_
_entity.id
_entity.type
_entity.pdbx_description
1 polymer ?
#
loop_
_entity_poly.entity_id
_entity_poly.type
_entity_poly.pdbx_seq_one_letter_code
_entity_poly.pdbx_strand_id
1 'polypeptide(L)'
;MWKKTSPTVKDVEYPMAADPSGAVSRAYGVYQENSGTAVRGRFIIDPTGEIKAVEMLTPPVGRNVKELIRQIKALQEVEANPGKAAPAGWKPGDDLIETGKEYIGKY
;
A
#
# COMPACT_ATOMS: atom_id res chain seq x y z
N MET A 1 23.31 3.75 6.06
CA MET A 1 23.76 4.97 6.79
C MET A 1 22.63 5.64 7.57
N TRP A 2 21.52 5.91 6.95
CA TRP A 2 20.38 6.54 7.64
C TRP A 2 19.95 5.78 8.89
N LYS A 3 19.81 4.46 8.77
CA LYS A 3 19.42 3.60 9.90
C LYS A 3 20.41 3.65 11.07
N LYS A 4 21.70 3.90 10.79
CA LYS A 4 22.73 4.01 11.82
C LYS A 4 22.77 5.39 12.50
N THR A 5 22.32 6.43 11.80
CA THR A 5 22.47 7.82 12.25
C THR A 5 21.19 8.44 12.78
N SER A 6 20.02 7.91 12.41
CA SER A 6 18.74 8.46 12.84
C SER A 6 18.17 7.70 14.03
N PRO A 7 17.91 8.38 15.17
CA PRO A 7 17.29 7.73 16.34
C PRO A 7 15.91 7.11 16.06
N THR A 8 15.19 7.66 15.09
CA THR A 8 13.84 7.20 14.76
C THR A 8 13.82 5.91 13.95
N VAL A 9 14.90 5.56 13.25
CA VAL A 9 14.94 4.39 12.37
C VAL A 9 16.00 3.36 12.73
N LYS A 10 16.84 3.62 13.74
CA LYS A 10 17.93 2.72 14.11
C LYS A 10 17.46 1.32 14.54
N ASP A 11 16.29 1.25 15.14
CA ASP A 11 15.73 0.00 15.69
C ASP A 11 14.67 -0.62 14.78
N VAL A 12 14.56 -0.14 13.55
CA VAL A 12 13.60 -0.68 12.56
C VAL A 12 14.04 -2.09 12.14
N GLU A 13 13.11 -3.03 12.19
CA GLU A 13 13.36 -4.45 11.88
C GLU A 13 12.98 -4.83 10.45
N TYR A 14 12.09 -4.06 9.79
CA TYR A 14 11.72 -4.35 8.40
C TYR A 14 12.91 -4.12 7.45
N PRO A 15 13.00 -4.86 6.34
CA PRO A 15 14.08 -4.68 5.37
C PRO A 15 14.10 -3.28 4.76
N MET A 16 15.29 -2.75 4.55
CA MET A 16 15.51 -1.47 3.88
C MET A 16 16.54 -1.68 2.78
N ALA A 17 16.23 -1.18 1.58
CA ALA A 17 17.12 -1.30 0.43
C ALA A 17 17.42 0.08 -0.16
N ALA A 18 18.61 0.23 -0.73
CA ALA A 18 18.99 1.41 -1.48
C ALA A 18 18.81 1.14 -2.98
N ASP A 19 18.50 2.20 -3.73
CA ASP A 19 18.32 2.12 -5.18
C ASP A 19 19.19 3.20 -5.88
N PRO A 20 20.53 3.08 -5.77
CA PRO A 20 21.43 4.15 -6.25
C PRO A 20 21.37 4.36 -7.76
N SER A 21 21.08 3.33 -8.55
CA SER A 21 20.93 3.46 -10.01
C SER A 21 19.56 3.96 -10.44
N GLY A 22 18.57 3.94 -9.53
CA GLY A 22 17.19 4.27 -9.86
C GLY A 22 16.44 3.18 -10.63
N ALA A 23 17.03 1.98 -10.77
CA ALA A 23 16.44 0.91 -11.57
C ALA A 23 15.09 0.45 -11.00
N VAL A 24 15.00 0.28 -9.68
CA VAL A 24 13.75 -0.16 -9.02
C VAL A 24 12.72 0.97 -9.08
N SER A 25 13.12 2.20 -8.82
CA SER A 25 12.24 3.36 -8.90
C SER A 25 11.65 3.55 -10.29
N ARG A 26 12.44 3.30 -11.34
CA ARG A 26 11.95 3.32 -12.73
C ARG A 26 10.97 2.18 -12.99
N ALA A 27 11.27 0.98 -12.51
CA ALA A 27 10.39 -0.17 -12.67
C ALA A 27 9.01 0.07 -12.05
N TYR A 28 8.96 0.76 -10.90
CA TYR A 28 7.70 1.12 -10.24
C TYR A 28 7.07 2.42 -10.79
N GLY A 29 7.73 3.10 -11.72
CA GLY A 29 7.20 4.31 -12.34
C GLY A 29 7.24 5.55 -11.44
N VAL A 30 8.10 5.57 -10.44
CA VAL A 30 8.19 6.68 -9.47
C VAL A 30 9.46 7.49 -9.59
N TYR A 31 10.35 7.15 -10.53
CA TYR A 31 11.62 7.86 -10.70
C TYR A 31 11.41 9.19 -11.45
N GLN A 32 12.01 10.24 -10.94
CA GLN A 32 11.99 11.57 -11.55
C GLN A 32 13.34 11.85 -12.20
N GLU A 33 13.39 11.77 -13.54
CA GLU A 33 14.64 11.94 -14.29
C GLU A 33 15.28 13.32 -14.08
N ASN A 34 14.46 14.37 -13.94
CA ASN A 34 14.96 15.73 -13.78
C ASN A 34 15.68 15.97 -12.46
N SER A 35 15.26 15.33 -11.39
CA SER A 35 15.83 15.52 -10.04
C SER A 35 16.74 14.39 -9.60
N GLY A 36 16.70 13.24 -10.27
CA GLY A 36 17.43 12.05 -9.85
C GLY A 36 16.88 11.43 -8.57
N THR A 37 15.63 11.72 -8.22
CA THR A 37 14.98 11.22 -7.01
C THR A 37 13.68 10.49 -7.36
N ALA A 38 13.11 9.78 -6.40
CA ALA A 38 11.83 9.12 -6.56
C ALA A 38 10.73 9.94 -5.87
N VAL A 39 9.52 9.91 -6.43
CA VAL A 39 8.33 10.34 -5.69
C VAL A 39 8.06 9.33 -4.59
N ARG A 40 7.35 9.77 -3.54
CA ARG A 40 6.99 8.89 -2.43
C ARG A 40 5.80 8.03 -2.84
N GLY A 41 6.09 6.82 -3.32
CA GLY A 41 5.10 5.84 -3.70
C GLY A 41 4.94 4.76 -2.63
N ARG A 42 3.72 4.32 -2.42
CA ARG A 42 3.38 3.23 -1.52
C ARG A 42 2.63 2.17 -2.32
N PHE A 43 3.11 0.93 -2.25
CA PHE A 43 2.57 -0.18 -3.02
C PHE A 43 2.21 -1.31 -2.06
N ILE A 44 0.98 -1.81 -2.16
CA ILE A 44 0.58 -3.02 -1.44
C ILE A 44 0.67 -4.17 -2.44
N ILE A 45 1.52 -5.13 -2.13
CA ILE A 45 1.78 -6.28 -2.99
C ILE A 45 1.37 -7.53 -2.21
N ASP A 46 0.57 -8.39 -2.83
CA ASP A 46 0.13 -9.62 -2.19
C ASP A 46 1.21 -10.70 -2.20
N PRO A 47 1.02 -11.83 -1.48
CA PRO A 47 2.01 -12.90 -1.46
C PRO A 47 2.30 -13.55 -2.83
N THR A 48 1.44 -13.36 -3.82
CA THR A 48 1.66 -13.87 -5.18
C THR A 48 2.49 -12.92 -6.04
N GLY A 49 2.81 -11.73 -5.52
CA GLY A 49 3.57 -10.71 -6.25
C GLY A 49 2.70 -9.73 -7.03
N GLU A 50 1.38 -9.78 -6.85
CA GLU A 50 0.45 -8.88 -7.55
C GLU A 50 0.26 -7.57 -6.77
N ILE A 51 0.33 -6.43 -7.47
CA ILE A 51 0.08 -5.11 -6.88
C ILE A 51 -1.42 -4.94 -6.69
N LYS A 52 -1.85 -4.72 -5.44
CA LYS A 52 -3.26 -4.55 -5.08
C LYS A 52 -3.66 -3.10 -4.84
N ALA A 53 -2.72 -2.25 -4.45
CA ALA A 53 -3.00 -0.83 -4.23
C ALA A 53 -1.74 -0.01 -4.44
N VAL A 54 -1.91 1.20 -4.93
CA VAL A 54 -0.83 2.17 -5.13
C VAL A 54 -1.31 3.53 -4.62
N GLU A 55 -0.45 4.22 -3.88
CA GLU A 55 -0.69 5.60 -3.49
C GLU A 55 0.55 6.44 -3.71
N MET A 56 0.39 7.57 -4.37
CA MET A 56 1.44 8.57 -4.52
C MET A 56 0.85 9.92 -4.15
N LEU A 57 1.38 10.51 -3.08
CA LEU A 57 0.95 11.83 -2.62
C LEU A 57 2.06 12.85 -2.83
N THR A 58 1.67 14.09 -3.16
CA THR A 58 2.63 15.19 -3.21
C THR A 58 3.32 15.35 -1.84
N PRO A 59 4.61 15.69 -1.80
CA PRO A 59 5.38 15.73 -0.54
C PRO A 59 4.76 16.53 0.62
N PRO A 60 4.07 17.67 0.39
CA PRO A 60 3.43 18.38 1.49
C PRO A 60 2.30 17.64 2.19
N VAL A 61 1.76 16.57 1.57
CA VAL A 61 0.67 15.80 2.16
C VAL A 61 1.24 14.51 2.77
N GLY A 62 1.05 14.34 4.07
CA GLY A 62 1.51 13.13 4.77
C GLY A 62 0.68 11.90 4.42
N ARG A 63 1.30 10.75 4.47
CA ARG A 63 0.63 9.46 4.23
C ARG A 63 0.03 8.95 5.54
N ASN A 64 -1.17 8.41 5.45
CA ASN A 64 -1.89 7.88 6.61
C ASN A 64 -1.59 6.39 6.80
N VAL A 65 -0.76 6.07 7.79
CA VAL A 65 -0.37 4.68 8.08
C VAL A 65 -1.54 3.85 8.60
N LYS A 66 -2.46 4.45 9.36
CA LYS A 66 -3.66 3.76 9.84
C LYS A 66 -4.53 3.31 8.67
N GLU A 67 -4.67 4.15 7.66
CA GLU A 67 -5.41 3.81 6.45
C GLU A 67 -4.70 2.70 5.66
N LEU A 68 -3.37 2.71 5.60
CA LEU A 68 -2.61 1.62 4.99
C LEU A 68 -2.91 0.28 5.67
N ILE A 69 -2.89 0.26 6.99
CA ILE A 69 -3.18 -0.96 7.76
C ILE A 69 -4.62 -1.41 7.53
N ARG A 70 -5.58 -0.47 7.50
CA ARG A 70 -6.98 -0.78 7.20
C ARG A 70 -7.12 -1.44 5.83
N GLN A 71 -6.46 -0.88 4.81
CA GLN A 71 -6.49 -1.44 3.45
C GLN A 71 -5.87 -2.83 3.40
N ILE A 72 -4.74 -3.06 4.05
CA ILE A 72 -4.11 -4.39 4.10
C ILE A 72 -5.05 -5.40 4.74
N LYS A 73 -5.68 -5.05 5.86
CA LYS A 73 -6.63 -5.94 6.55
C LYS A 73 -7.86 -6.21 5.70
N ALA A 74 -8.37 -5.20 4.99
CA ALA A 74 -9.50 -5.37 4.07
C ALA A 74 -9.14 -6.33 2.93
N LEU A 75 -7.96 -6.17 2.34
CA LEU A 75 -7.48 -7.06 1.26
C LEU A 75 -7.34 -8.50 1.75
N GLN A 76 -6.80 -8.70 2.95
CA GLN A 76 -6.67 -10.03 3.54
C GLN A 76 -8.05 -10.67 3.80
N GLU A 77 -9.01 -9.88 4.28
CA GLU A 77 -10.35 -10.37 4.59
C GLU A 77 -11.11 -10.78 3.32
N VAL A 78 -11.04 -10.00 2.25
CA VAL A 78 -11.71 -10.39 0.99
C VAL A 78 -11.02 -11.57 0.32
N GLU A 79 -9.72 -11.73 0.48
CA GLU A 79 -9.02 -12.91 -0.02
C GLU A 79 -9.47 -14.18 0.70
N ALA A 80 -9.73 -14.09 2.00
CA ALA A 80 -10.23 -15.20 2.82
C ALA A 80 -11.70 -15.51 2.58
N ASN A 81 -12.45 -14.62 1.94
CA ASN A 81 -13.89 -14.75 1.71
C ASN A 81 -14.23 -14.52 0.23
N PRO A 82 -13.90 -15.48 -0.67
CA PRO A 82 -14.18 -15.33 -2.11
C PRO A 82 -15.64 -15.01 -2.37
N GLY A 83 -15.90 -14.12 -3.33
CA GLY A 83 -17.25 -13.70 -3.68
C GLY A 83 -17.82 -12.58 -2.80
N LYS A 84 -17.02 -12.07 -1.87
CA LYS A 84 -17.42 -10.95 -1.02
C LYS A 84 -16.52 -9.74 -1.25
N ALA A 85 -16.96 -8.58 -0.81
CA ALA A 85 -16.21 -7.33 -0.95
C ALA A 85 -16.26 -6.53 0.35
N ALA A 86 -15.19 -5.78 0.61
CA ALA A 86 -15.16 -4.83 1.69
C ALA A 86 -15.67 -3.49 1.16
N PRO A 87 -16.75 -2.93 1.72
CA PRO A 87 -17.26 -1.64 1.27
C PRO A 87 -16.33 -0.50 1.70
N ALA A 88 -16.54 0.67 1.10
CA ALA A 88 -15.82 1.87 1.52
C ALA A 88 -16.04 2.11 3.02
N GLY A 89 -14.98 2.45 3.72
CA GLY A 89 -15.05 2.66 5.17
C GLY A 89 -15.07 1.38 6.01
N TRP A 90 -14.98 0.21 5.37
CA TRP A 90 -14.88 -1.04 6.12
C TRP A 90 -13.67 -1.00 7.07
N LYS A 91 -13.85 -1.55 8.26
CA LYS A 91 -12.77 -1.74 9.24
C LYS A 91 -12.88 -3.15 9.83
N PRO A 92 -11.80 -3.67 10.43
CA PRO A 92 -11.83 -5.00 11.06
C PRO A 92 -13.00 -5.13 12.04
N GLY A 93 -13.75 -6.22 11.90
CA GLY A 93 -14.96 -6.49 12.66
C GLY A 93 -16.25 -6.13 11.93
N ASP A 94 -16.19 -5.30 10.88
CA ASP A 94 -17.36 -4.98 10.08
C ASP A 94 -17.67 -6.13 9.10
N ASP A 95 -18.94 -6.24 8.69
CA ASP A 95 -19.37 -7.24 7.73
C ASP A 95 -18.87 -6.92 6.32
N LEU A 96 -18.57 -7.97 5.56
CA LEU A 96 -18.36 -7.88 4.11
C LEU A 96 -19.70 -7.89 3.41
N ILE A 97 -19.75 -7.34 2.19
CA ILE A 97 -20.94 -7.37 1.36
C ILE A 97 -20.85 -8.49 0.32
N GLU A 98 -21.99 -9.05 -0.04
CA GLU A 98 -22.08 -10.04 -1.08
C GLU A 98 -21.92 -9.39 -2.45
N THR A 99 -21.25 -10.09 -3.38
CA THR A 99 -21.08 -9.65 -4.75
C THR A 99 -21.83 -10.58 -5.71
N GLY A 100 -22.25 -10.04 -6.85
CA GLY A 100 -23.00 -10.77 -7.85
C GLY A 100 -24.06 -9.87 -8.47
N LYS A 101 -24.55 -10.27 -9.63
CA LYS A 101 -25.56 -9.48 -10.35
C LYS A 101 -26.86 -9.32 -9.54
N GLU A 102 -27.22 -10.32 -8.74
CA GLU A 102 -28.41 -10.31 -7.90
C GLU A 102 -28.36 -9.28 -6.78
N TYR A 103 -27.17 -8.77 -6.46
CA TYR A 103 -26.98 -7.76 -5.39
C TYR A 103 -26.84 -6.34 -5.93
N ILE A 104 -26.89 -6.14 -7.25
CA ILE A 104 -26.80 -4.81 -7.83
C ILE A 104 -27.94 -3.93 -7.30
N GLY A 105 -27.58 -2.77 -6.74
CA GLY A 105 -28.54 -1.83 -6.18
C GLY A 105 -29.01 -2.11 -4.76
N LYS A 106 -28.48 -3.15 -4.10
CA LYS A 106 -28.83 -3.48 -2.71
C LYS A 106 -27.93 -2.85 -1.67
N TYR A 107 -26.81 -2.26 -2.12
CA TYR A 107 -25.83 -1.59 -1.24
C TYR A 107 -25.58 -0.16 -1.69
#